data_3dbec640b309ef90f0caf85ec65770cb
#
_entry.id   3dbec640b309ef90f0caf85ec65770cb
#
_cell.length_a   1.000
_cell.length_b   1.000
_cell.length_c   1.000
_cell.angle_alpha   90.00
_cell.angle_beta   90.00
_cell.angle_gamma   90.00
#
_symmetry.space_group_name_H-M   'P 1'
#
loop_
_entity.id
_entity.type
_entity.pdbx_description
1 polymer ?
#
loop_
_entity_poly.entity_id
_entity_poly.type
_entity_poly.pdbx_seq_one_letter_code
_entity_poly.pdbx_strand_id
1 'polypeptide(L)'
;MRKKWLLATLGLAAVVGGVAYTQRDPIAMALITRAADTAMTRNVMADLPADQLHVGFCGTGSPLPSRDRAAACTVVIAGGRLFVFDMGEGSGETLSLMGMPLDKVQGVWLTHLHSDHFEGLGPFTLQRWAGASAKTPLTVSGPEGVTEITQGLNAAYRIDSTYRIAHHGEAVVSSSGFGMVGTAIQPGTVYDANNVRITAFAVDHDPIKPAFGYRVAFKGKSVTITGDTAFTPKLAAAAKGTDLLVSEMLSPRIVDILARSAQKAGMTNR
;
A
#
# COMPACT_ATOMS: atom_id res chain seq x y z
N MET A 1 -47.96 -44.18 3.88
CA MET A 1 -47.70 -42.71 3.87
C MET A 1 -46.22 -42.39 3.71
N ARG A 2 -45.27 -42.96 4.44
CA ARG A 2 -43.82 -42.65 4.36
C ARG A 2 -43.18 -42.77 2.95
N LYS A 3 -43.49 -43.82 2.16
CA LYS A 3 -42.98 -43.97 0.78
C LYS A 3 -43.37 -42.85 -0.20
N LYS A 4 -44.56 -42.28 -0.08
CA LYS A 4 -45.00 -41.20 -0.95
C LYS A 4 -44.24 -39.88 -0.65
N TRP A 5 -43.95 -39.61 0.61
CA TRP A 5 -43.14 -38.46 1.00
C TRP A 5 -41.68 -38.57 0.56
N LEU A 6 -41.10 -39.79 0.63
CA LEU A 6 -39.73 -40.04 0.19
C LEU A 6 -39.56 -39.83 -1.32
N LEU A 7 -40.54 -40.25 -2.13
CA LEU A 7 -40.55 -40.06 -3.58
C LEU A 7 -40.73 -38.61 -3.94
N ALA A 8 -41.54 -37.86 -3.20
CA ALA A 8 -41.77 -36.42 -3.43
C ALA A 8 -40.50 -35.61 -3.10
N THR A 9 -39.78 -35.96 -2.02
CA THR A 9 -38.51 -35.25 -1.67
C THR A 9 -37.40 -35.58 -2.66
N LEU A 10 -37.27 -36.80 -3.13
CA LEU A 10 -36.31 -37.18 -4.17
C LEU A 10 -36.63 -36.50 -5.51
N GLY A 11 -37.88 -36.41 -5.89
CA GLY A 11 -38.35 -35.69 -7.09
C GLY A 11 -38.00 -34.19 -7.02
N LEU A 12 -38.29 -33.56 -5.87
CA LEU A 12 -37.92 -32.14 -5.66
C LEU A 12 -36.42 -31.91 -5.70
N ALA A 13 -35.65 -32.77 -5.07
CA ALA A 13 -34.17 -32.68 -5.09
C ALA A 13 -33.62 -32.84 -6.51
N ALA A 14 -34.15 -33.76 -7.31
CA ALA A 14 -33.76 -33.93 -8.70
C ALA A 14 -34.14 -32.72 -9.57
N VAL A 15 -35.30 -32.11 -9.38
CA VAL A 15 -35.72 -30.88 -10.08
C VAL A 15 -34.81 -29.71 -9.68
N VAL A 16 -34.57 -29.52 -8.39
CA VAL A 16 -33.67 -28.44 -7.90
C VAL A 16 -32.25 -28.66 -8.41
N GLY A 17 -31.73 -29.87 -8.37
CA GLY A 17 -30.41 -30.23 -8.91
C GLY A 17 -30.32 -30.00 -10.43
N GLY A 18 -31.35 -30.37 -11.18
CA GLY A 18 -31.46 -30.12 -12.64
C GLY A 18 -31.49 -28.65 -12.97
N VAL A 19 -32.30 -27.85 -12.27
CA VAL A 19 -32.34 -26.39 -12.43
C VAL A 19 -30.97 -25.76 -12.07
N ALA A 20 -30.37 -26.15 -10.94
CA ALA A 20 -29.06 -25.66 -10.55
C ALA A 20 -27.99 -25.99 -11.60
N TYR A 21 -28.05 -27.20 -12.19
CA TYR A 21 -27.12 -27.61 -13.23
C TYR A 21 -27.30 -26.81 -14.54
N THR A 22 -28.54 -26.60 -14.98
CA THR A 22 -28.84 -25.82 -16.23
C THR A 22 -28.60 -24.31 -16.04
N GLN A 23 -28.70 -23.80 -14.79
CA GLN A 23 -28.50 -22.39 -14.48
C GLN A 23 -27.08 -22.09 -13.96
N ARG A 24 -26.17 -23.07 -13.92
CA ARG A 24 -24.81 -22.89 -13.36
C ARG A 24 -24.03 -21.78 -14.08
N ASP A 25 -24.12 -21.72 -15.40
CA ASP A 25 -23.37 -20.72 -16.18
C ASP A 25 -23.95 -19.30 -16.02
N PRO A 26 -25.29 -19.08 -16.11
CA PRO A 26 -25.89 -17.80 -15.74
C PRO A 26 -25.61 -17.36 -14.31
N ILE A 27 -25.66 -18.28 -13.33
CA ILE A 27 -25.37 -17.96 -11.94
C ILE A 27 -23.89 -17.60 -11.78
N ALA A 28 -22.98 -18.37 -12.37
CA ALA A 28 -21.54 -18.07 -12.33
C ALA A 28 -21.23 -16.72 -12.96
N MET A 29 -21.82 -16.42 -14.14
CA MET A 29 -21.67 -15.13 -14.80
C MET A 29 -22.21 -13.98 -13.96
N ALA A 30 -23.37 -14.14 -13.33
CA ALA A 30 -23.95 -13.12 -12.45
C ALA A 30 -23.04 -12.85 -11.23
N LEU A 31 -22.45 -13.90 -10.63
CA LEU A 31 -21.51 -13.77 -9.52
C LEU A 31 -20.21 -13.08 -9.96
N ILE A 32 -19.66 -13.45 -11.13
CA ILE A 32 -18.46 -12.82 -11.69
C ILE A 32 -18.74 -11.36 -11.99
N THR A 33 -19.86 -11.04 -12.65
CA THR A 33 -20.25 -9.66 -12.95
C THR A 33 -20.37 -8.84 -11.66
N ARG A 34 -21.07 -9.35 -10.66
CA ARG A 34 -21.22 -8.67 -9.37
C ARG A 34 -19.88 -8.48 -8.66
N ALA A 35 -19.01 -9.48 -8.69
CA ALA A 35 -17.67 -9.38 -8.11
C ALA A 35 -16.82 -8.33 -8.85
N ALA A 36 -16.87 -8.32 -10.19
CA ALA A 36 -16.19 -7.34 -11.01
C ALA A 36 -16.71 -5.92 -10.75
N ASP A 37 -18.03 -5.73 -10.75
CA ASP A 37 -18.65 -4.44 -10.46
C ASP A 37 -18.23 -3.94 -9.07
N THR A 38 -18.30 -4.81 -8.07
CA THR A 38 -17.90 -4.47 -6.69
C THR A 38 -16.41 -4.09 -6.64
N ALA A 39 -15.54 -4.85 -7.29
CA ALA A 39 -14.10 -4.57 -7.30
C ALA A 39 -13.79 -3.25 -8.02
N MET A 40 -14.48 -2.96 -9.14
CA MET A 40 -14.25 -1.74 -9.93
C MET A 40 -14.86 -0.48 -9.32
N THR A 41 -15.93 -0.61 -8.55
CA THR A 41 -16.65 0.54 -7.97
C THR A 41 -16.32 0.78 -6.50
N ARG A 42 -15.59 -0.15 -5.85
CA ARG A 42 -15.23 -0.01 -4.45
C ARG A 42 -14.36 1.22 -4.24
N ASN A 43 -14.84 2.13 -3.41
CA ASN A 43 -14.13 3.33 -3.01
C ASN A 43 -14.36 3.55 -1.50
N VAL A 44 -13.44 3.00 -0.70
CA VAL A 44 -13.55 3.11 0.77
C VAL A 44 -13.53 4.57 1.24
N MET A 45 -12.92 5.48 0.48
CA MET A 45 -12.90 6.90 0.86
C MET A 45 -14.27 7.58 0.79
N ALA A 46 -15.21 7.03 0.01
CA ALA A 46 -16.57 7.57 -0.06
C ALA A 46 -17.31 7.48 1.28
N ASP A 47 -16.93 6.50 2.10
CA ASP A 47 -17.55 6.25 3.41
C ASP A 47 -16.81 6.96 4.56
N LEU A 48 -15.66 7.61 4.28
CA LEU A 48 -14.85 8.29 5.27
C LEU A 48 -15.15 9.79 5.30
N PRO A 49 -15.37 10.39 6.48
CA PRO A 49 -15.54 11.84 6.61
C PRO A 49 -14.33 12.61 6.06
N ALA A 50 -14.53 13.43 5.03
CA ALA A 50 -13.47 14.14 4.34
C ALA A 50 -12.79 15.24 5.19
N ASP A 51 -13.39 15.61 6.32
CA ASP A 51 -12.88 16.59 7.26
C ASP A 51 -12.03 15.99 8.39
N GLN A 52 -11.88 14.69 8.42
CA GLN A 52 -11.07 13.94 9.38
C GLN A 52 -9.77 13.44 8.75
N LEU A 53 -8.80 13.11 9.62
CA LEU A 53 -7.57 12.43 9.26
C LEU A 53 -7.73 10.94 9.57
N HIS A 54 -7.52 10.09 8.56
CA HIS A 54 -7.62 8.64 8.70
C HIS A 54 -6.27 8.00 8.40
N VAL A 55 -6.00 6.86 9.04
CA VAL A 55 -4.78 6.08 8.85
C VAL A 55 -5.16 4.65 8.50
N GLY A 56 -4.53 4.10 7.48
CA GLY A 56 -4.64 2.70 7.08
C GLY A 56 -3.25 2.06 6.97
N PHE A 57 -3.20 0.75 7.17
CA PHE A 57 -1.97 -0.02 7.01
C PHE A 57 -2.08 -0.87 5.76
N CYS A 58 -1.28 -0.54 4.75
CA CYS A 58 -1.17 -1.30 3.49
C CYS A 58 -0.05 -2.34 3.54
N GLY A 59 0.76 -2.31 4.60
CA GLY A 59 1.78 -3.31 4.86
C GLY A 59 2.34 -3.15 6.27
N THR A 60 2.47 -4.28 6.98
CA THR A 60 3.00 -4.36 8.35
C THR A 60 4.02 -5.47 8.48
N GLY A 61 4.54 -5.95 7.35
CA GLY A 61 5.61 -6.93 7.27
C GLY A 61 6.97 -6.30 7.57
N SER A 62 7.96 -7.16 7.75
CA SER A 62 9.39 -6.84 7.87
C SER A 62 10.11 -7.43 6.65
N PRO A 63 11.45 -7.29 6.53
CA PRO A 63 12.20 -7.95 5.45
C PRO A 63 12.09 -9.48 5.44
N LEU A 64 11.54 -10.08 6.49
CA LEU A 64 11.30 -11.54 6.52
C LEU A 64 10.06 -11.89 5.68
N PRO A 65 10.17 -12.93 4.80
CA PRO A 65 9.06 -13.33 3.94
C PRO A 65 7.79 -13.67 4.75
N SER A 66 6.67 -13.09 4.37
CA SER A 66 5.35 -13.37 4.95
C SER A 66 4.32 -13.55 3.84
N ARG A 67 3.44 -14.55 3.97
CA ARG A 67 2.31 -14.72 3.05
C ARG A 67 1.10 -13.86 3.42
N ASP A 68 1.05 -13.43 4.67
CA ASP A 68 -0.14 -12.81 5.26
C ASP A 68 0.01 -11.28 5.42
N ARG A 69 1.21 -10.75 5.18
CA ARG A 69 1.51 -9.33 5.37
C ARG A 69 2.39 -8.81 4.25
N ALA A 70 1.93 -7.78 3.58
CA ALA A 70 2.77 -6.97 2.71
C ALA A 70 3.85 -6.26 3.55
N ALA A 71 4.98 -5.92 2.94
CA ALA A 71 6.05 -5.17 3.56
C ALA A 71 5.63 -3.72 3.90
N ALA A 72 6.53 -2.94 4.49
CA ALA A 72 6.21 -1.65 5.12
C ALA A 72 5.37 -0.71 4.22
N CYS A 73 4.20 -0.29 4.72
CA CYS A 73 3.35 0.70 4.06
C CYS A 73 2.28 1.26 4.99
N THR A 74 2.24 2.58 5.13
CA THR A 74 1.18 3.30 5.83
C THR A 74 0.51 4.29 4.89
N VAL A 75 -0.81 4.33 4.83
CA VAL A 75 -1.57 5.33 4.08
C VAL A 75 -2.27 6.30 5.02
N VAL A 76 -2.10 7.59 4.78
CA VAL A 76 -2.84 8.65 5.46
C VAL A 76 -3.84 9.24 4.48
N ILE A 77 -5.11 9.35 4.91
CA ILE A 77 -6.19 9.94 4.13
C ILE A 77 -6.57 11.26 4.78
N ALA A 78 -6.47 12.34 4.03
CA ALA A 78 -6.82 13.67 4.48
C ALA A 78 -7.36 14.52 3.32
N GLY A 79 -8.50 15.16 3.54
CA GLY A 79 -9.11 16.03 2.54
C GLY A 79 -9.45 15.34 1.22
N GLY A 80 -9.84 14.07 1.26
CA GLY A 80 -10.15 13.27 0.07
C GLY A 80 -8.92 12.89 -0.78
N ARG A 81 -7.72 12.87 -0.20
CA ARG A 81 -6.45 12.54 -0.85
C ARG A 81 -5.70 11.47 -0.07
N LEU A 82 -4.85 10.73 -0.77
CA LEU A 82 -4.03 9.66 -0.22
C LEU A 82 -2.56 10.09 -0.18
N PHE A 83 -1.93 9.91 0.96
CA PHE A 83 -0.50 10.15 1.22
C PHE A 83 0.09 8.84 1.71
N VAL A 84 1.04 8.28 0.97
CA VAL A 84 1.58 6.94 1.25
C VAL A 84 2.97 7.06 1.82
N PHE A 85 3.25 6.34 2.90
CA PHE A 85 4.56 6.29 3.56
C PHE A 85 5.09 4.87 3.46
N ASP A 86 6.21 4.75 2.76
CA ASP A 86 6.80 3.51 2.28
C ASP A 86 5.91 2.74 1.29
N MET A 87 6.52 1.90 0.48
CA MET A 87 5.85 1.09 -0.53
C MET A 87 6.63 -0.21 -0.72
N GLY A 88 6.58 -1.07 0.28
CA GLY A 88 7.23 -2.36 0.23
C GLY A 88 6.50 -3.38 -0.63
N GLU A 89 7.03 -4.60 -0.72
CA GLU A 89 6.45 -5.67 -1.53
C GLU A 89 5.00 -5.97 -1.14
N GLY A 90 4.12 -6.11 -2.14
CA GLY A 90 2.69 -6.42 -1.95
C GLY A 90 1.82 -5.26 -1.47
N SER A 91 2.41 -4.13 -1.05
CA SER A 91 1.67 -3.00 -0.48
C SER A 91 0.72 -2.35 -1.49
N GLY A 92 1.14 -2.22 -2.75
CA GLY A 92 0.29 -1.67 -3.81
C GLY A 92 -0.94 -2.53 -4.08
N GLU A 93 -0.78 -3.86 -4.08
CA GLU A 93 -1.88 -4.81 -4.19
C GLU A 93 -2.84 -4.67 -2.99
N THR A 94 -2.29 -4.58 -1.78
CA THR A 94 -3.09 -4.38 -0.56
C THR A 94 -3.90 -3.08 -0.63
N LEU A 95 -3.31 -1.96 -1.07
CA LEU A 95 -4.05 -0.71 -1.28
C LEU A 95 -5.22 -0.88 -2.26
N SER A 96 -5.00 -1.60 -3.37
CA SER A 96 -6.06 -1.90 -4.34
C SER A 96 -7.16 -2.77 -3.73
N LEU A 97 -6.79 -3.82 -2.99
CA LEU A 97 -7.74 -4.72 -2.31
C LEU A 97 -8.52 -4.01 -1.20
N MET A 98 -7.93 -3.01 -0.54
CA MET A 98 -8.63 -2.12 0.39
C MET A 98 -9.69 -1.25 -0.32
N GLY A 99 -9.66 -1.14 -1.65
CA GLY A 99 -10.54 -0.26 -2.42
C GLY A 99 -10.12 1.21 -2.37
N MET A 100 -8.83 1.48 -2.24
CA MET A 100 -8.30 2.83 -2.30
C MET A 100 -8.27 3.34 -3.75
N PRO A 101 -8.77 4.55 -4.04
CA PRO A 101 -8.70 5.13 -5.38
C PRO A 101 -7.26 5.61 -5.66
N LEU A 102 -6.48 4.77 -6.36
CA LEU A 102 -5.04 5.00 -6.55
C LEU A 102 -4.73 6.27 -7.35
N ASP A 103 -5.66 6.78 -8.17
CA ASP A 103 -5.56 8.06 -8.85
C ASP A 103 -5.51 9.27 -7.88
N LYS A 104 -6.00 9.10 -6.65
CA LYS A 104 -5.98 10.13 -5.60
C LYS A 104 -4.68 10.17 -4.79
N VAL A 105 -3.76 9.26 -5.06
CA VAL A 105 -2.43 9.27 -4.39
C VAL A 105 -1.64 10.49 -4.81
N GLN A 106 -1.30 11.32 -3.83
CA GLN A 106 -0.55 12.57 -4.02
C GLN A 106 0.95 12.30 -4.16
N GLY A 107 1.44 11.26 -3.53
CA GLY A 107 2.83 10.83 -3.58
C GLY A 107 3.12 9.71 -2.61
N VAL A 108 4.34 9.19 -2.72
CA VAL A 108 4.94 8.25 -1.77
C VAL A 108 6.11 8.93 -1.08
N TRP A 109 6.19 8.84 0.24
CA TRP A 109 7.29 9.35 1.05
C TRP A 109 8.02 8.17 1.67
N LEU A 110 9.27 7.94 1.22
CA LEU A 110 10.11 6.86 1.73
C LEU A 110 10.80 7.30 3.01
N THR A 111 10.76 6.45 4.02
CA THR A 111 11.46 6.69 5.30
C THR A 111 12.96 6.48 5.13
N HIS A 112 13.36 5.43 4.44
CA HIS A 112 14.74 5.09 4.11
C HIS A 112 14.78 4.16 2.89
N LEU A 113 15.96 3.72 2.45
CA LEU A 113 16.13 3.00 1.20
C LEU A 113 16.51 1.52 1.37
N HIS A 114 16.01 0.84 2.43
CA HIS A 114 15.96 -0.61 2.42
C HIS A 114 14.89 -1.10 1.44
N SER A 115 15.13 -2.25 0.82
CA SER A 115 14.27 -2.76 -0.26
C SER A 115 12.83 -3.00 0.18
N ASP A 116 12.61 -3.50 1.38
CA ASP A 116 11.29 -3.76 1.94
C ASP A 116 10.44 -2.48 2.21
N HIS A 117 11.03 -1.29 2.00
CA HIS A 117 10.34 -0.01 2.05
C HIS A 117 10.05 0.60 0.68
N PHE A 118 10.63 0.08 -0.43
CA PHE A 118 10.41 0.65 -1.76
C PHE A 118 10.19 -0.35 -2.90
N GLU A 119 10.47 -1.64 -2.73
CA GLU A 119 10.44 -2.63 -3.83
C GLU A 119 9.06 -2.80 -4.46
N GLY A 120 7.98 -2.43 -3.78
CA GLY A 120 6.62 -2.38 -4.32
C GLY A 120 6.33 -1.18 -5.23
N LEU A 121 7.23 -0.19 -5.35
CA LEU A 121 7.01 1.03 -6.16
C LEU A 121 6.72 0.74 -7.63
N GLY A 122 7.44 -0.21 -8.23
CA GLY A 122 7.26 -0.54 -9.65
C GLY A 122 5.85 -1.07 -9.95
N PRO A 123 5.43 -2.18 -9.34
CA PRO A 123 4.08 -2.73 -9.50
C PRO A 123 2.98 -1.72 -9.12
N PHE A 124 3.17 -0.95 -8.04
CA PHE A 124 2.23 0.08 -7.62
C PHE A 124 2.06 1.17 -8.68
N THR A 125 3.17 1.65 -9.25
CA THR A 125 3.14 2.68 -10.30
C THR A 125 2.36 2.20 -11.52
N LEU A 126 2.52 0.92 -11.92
CA LEU A 126 1.72 0.33 -13.00
C LEU A 126 0.23 0.27 -12.66
N GLN A 127 -0.12 -0.13 -11.45
CA GLN A 127 -1.52 -0.19 -11.01
C GLN A 127 -2.15 1.21 -10.99
N ARG A 128 -1.43 2.22 -10.48
CA ARG A 128 -1.88 3.60 -10.46
C ARG A 128 -2.04 4.16 -11.88
N TRP A 129 -1.07 3.94 -12.75
CA TRP A 129 -1.07 4.45 -14.11
C TRP A 129 -2.07 3.73 -15.00
N ALA A 130 -1.89 2.41 -15.20
CA ALA A 130 -2.70 1.63 -16.15
C ALA A 130 -4.02 1.16 -15.55
N GLY A 131 -4.07 0.83 -14.25
CA GLY A 131 -5.27 0.35 -13.56
C GLY A 131 -6.21 1.49 -13.15
N ALA A 132 -5.67 2.59 -12.62
CA ALA A 132 -6.46 3.72 -12.15
C ALA A 132 -6.42 4.95 -13.09
N SER A 133 -5.86 4.81 -14.29
CA SER A 133 -5.82 5.83 -15.35
C SER A 133 -5.21 7.17 -14.90
N ALA A 134 -4.20 7.14 -14.01
CA ALA A 134 -3.54 8.36 -13.57
C ALA A 134 -2.89 9.09 -14.76
N LYS A 135 -3.02 10.43 -14.79
CA LYS A 135 -2.57 11.27 -15.90
C LYS A 135 -1.23 11.99 -15.64
N THR A 136 -0.65 11.75 -14.46
CA THR A 136 0.64 12.34 -14.06
C THR A 136 1.53 11.24 -13.47
N PRO A 137 2.86 11.33 -13.63
CA PRO A 137 3.79 10.43 -12.98
C PRO A 137 3.61 10.42 -11.45
N LEU A 138 3.97 9.32 -10.82
CA LEU A 138 3.96 9.23 -9.36
C LEU A 138 5.12 10.03 -8.77
N THR A 139 4.83 10.97 -7.87
CA THR A 139 5.88 11.63 -7.08
C THR A 139 6.36 10.70 -5.97
N VAL A 140 7.67 10.50 -5.87
CA VAL A 140 8.32 9.72 -4.81
C VAL A 140 9.34 10.61 -4.12
N SER A 141 9.09 10.95 -2.87
CA SER A 141 9.99 11.75 -2.03
C SER A 141 10.71 10.86 -1.04
N GLY A 142 11.99 11.10 -0.78
CA GLY A 142 12.73 10.27 0.16
C GLY A 142 14.16 10.74 0.37
N PRO A 143 15.01 9.93 1.02
CA PRO A 143 16.43 10.20 1.18
C PRO A 143 17.17 10.37 -0.15
N GLU A 144 18.38 10.91 -0.09
CA GLU A 144 19.31 10.89 -1.21
C GLU A 144 19.46 9.46 -1.75
N GLY A 145 19.44 9.29 -3.09
CA GLY A 145 19.36 7.98 -3.77
C GLY A 145 17.95 7.64 -4.28
N VAL A 146 16.88 8.31 -3.83
CA VAL A 146 15.51 8.06 -4.33
C VAL A 146 15.39 8.30 -5.84
N THR A 147 16.16 9.25 -6.37
CA THR A 147 16.17 9.57 -7.81
C THR A 147 16.72 8.40 -8.63
N GLU A 148 17.79 7.77 -8.17
CA GLU A 148 18.39 6.60 -8.83
C GLU A 148 17.43 5.42 -8.84
N ILE A 149 16.73 5.18 -7.72
CA ILE A 149 15.73 4.10 -7.61
C ILE A 149 14.58 4.34 -8.60
N THR A 150 14.02 5.55 -8.62
CA THR A 150 12.89 5.86 -9.52
C THR A 150 13.29 5.83 -10.99
N GLN A 151 14.48 6.29 -11.34
CA GLN A 151 15.03 6.20 -12.71
C GLN A 151 15.26 4.74 -13.12
N GLY A 152 15.84 3.91 -12.24
CA GLY A 152 16.05 2.49 -12.49
C GLY A 152 14.74 1.74 -12.74
N LEU A 153 13.72 1.98 -11.91
CA LEU A 153 12.40 1.39 -12.08
C LEU A 153 11.70 1.89 -13.35
N ASN A 154 11.79 3.19 -13.66
CA ASN A 154 11.26 3.73 -14.93
C ASN A 154 11.92 3.06 -16.14
N ALA A 155 13.23 2.86 -16.11
CA ALA A 155 13.96 2.18 -17.18
C ALA A 155 13.51 0.71 -17.32
N ALA A 156 13.32 0.00 -16.20
CA ALA A 156 12.85 -1.39 -16.20
C ALA A 156 11.45 -1.55 -16.83
N TYR A 157 10.55 -0.61 -16.59
CA TYR A 157 9.17 -0.67 -17.10
C TYR A 157 8.97 0.05 -18.44
N ARG A 158 10.00 0.66 -19.00
CA ARG A 158 9.90 1.47 -20.24
C ARG A 158 9.34 0.68 -21.44
N ILE A 159 9.77 -0.56 -21.63
CA ILE A 159 9.29 -1.39 -22.75
C ILE A 159 7.81 -1.76 -22.53
N ASP A 160 7.45 -2.22 -21.33
CA ASP A 160 6.06 -2.56 -20.98
C ASP A 160 5.13 -1.36 -21.19
N SER A 161 5.58 -0.15 -20.86
CA SER A 161 4.76 1.05 -21.06
C SER A 161 4.37 1.29 -22.53
N THR A 162 5.30 1.03 -23.47
CA THR A 162 4.99 1.18 -24.90
C THR A 162 3.95 0.15 -25.36
N TYR A 163 4.00 -1.06 -24.83
CA TYR A 163 3.04 -2.12 -25.15
C TYR A 163 1.65 -1.80 -24.60
N ARG A 164 1.56 -1.30 -23.37
CA ARG A 164 0.28 -0.92 -22.76
C ARG A 164 -0.39 0.23 -23.50
N ILE A 165 0.36 1.27 -23.86
CA ILE A 165 -0.16 2.38 -24.66
C ILE A 165 -0.66 1.89 -26.02
N ALA A 166 0.13 1.07 -26.71
CA ALA A 166 -0.27 0.51 -28.01
C ALA A 166 -1.51 -0.38 -27.91
N HIS A 167 -1.66 -1.14 -26.82
CA HIS A 167 -2.77 -2.07 -26.62
C HIS A 167 -4.07 -1.36 -26.18
N HIS A 168 -3.99 -0.43 -25.24
CA HIS A 168 -5.17 0.20 -24.62
C HIS A 168 -5.49 1.60 -25.16
N GLY A 169 -4.53 2.24 -25.82
CA GLY A 169 -4.64 3.60 -26.33
C GLY A 169 -4.46 4.70 -25.28
N GLU A 170 -4.05 5.89 -25.74
CA GLU A 170 -3.76 7.07 -24.91
C GLU A 170 -4.95 7.55 -24.06
N ALA A 171 -6.17 7.29 -24.49
CA ALA A 171 -7.36 7.67 -23.75
C ALA A 171 -7.48 6.92 -22.40
N VAL A 172 -7.06 5.65 -22.38
CA VAL A 172 -7.11 4.78 -21.20
C VAL A 172 -5.79 4.86 -20.44
N VAL A 173 -4.69 4.65 -21.15
CA VAL A 173 -3.33 4.58 -20.56
C VAL A 173 -2.50 5.73 -21.17
N SER A 174 -2.53 6.88 -20.50
CA SER A 174 -1.86 8.08 -21.02
C SER A 174 -0.35 8.00 -20.85
N SER A 175 0.39 8.30 -21.91
CA SER A 175 1.86 8.39 -21.86
C SER A 175 2.36 9.43 -20.83
N SER A 176 1.59 10.51 -20.62
CA SER A 176 1.90 11.54 -19.61
C SER A 176 1.80 11.04 -18.16
N GLY A 177 1.08 9.94 -17.91
CA GLY A 177 0.92 9.36 -16.59
C GLY A 177 1.99 8.35 -16.20
N PHE A 178 2.80 7.91 -17.17
CA PHE A 178 3.79 6.85 -16.94
C PHE A 178 4.93 7.30 -16.04
N GLY A 179 5.33 6.38 -15.17
CA GLY A 179 6.57 6.45 -14.42
C GLY A 179 6.47 7.20 -13.10
N MET A 180 7.65 7.52 -12.58
CA MET A 180 7.87 8.15 -11.29
C MET A 180 8.81 9.33 -11.41
N VAL A 181 8.64 10.33 -10.53
CA VAL A 181 9.57 11.45 -10.33
C VAL A 181 10.08 11.37 -8.91
N GLY A 182 11.36 11.02 -8.77
CA GLY A 182 12.07 10.98 -7.49
C GLY A 182 12.52 12.37 -7.06
N THR A 183 12.33 12.72 -5.79
CA THR A 183 12.78 13.98 -5.19
C THR A 183 13.47 13.70 -3.85
N ALA A 184 14.76 13.97 -3.79
CA ALA A 184 15.50 13.92 -2.52
C ALA A 184 15.03 15.06 -1.61
N ILE A 185 14.74 14.73 -0.35
CA ILE A 185 14.27 15.68 0.66
C ILE A 185 15.25 15.81 1.81
N GLN A 186 15.06 16.84 2.61
CA GLN A 186 15.75 17.08 3.87
C GLN A 186 14.73 17.25 4.99
N PRO A 187 15.11 17.12 6.27
CA PRO A 187 14.24 17.42 7.40
C PRO A 187 13.62 18.83 7.28
N GLY A 188 12.33 18.92 7.53
CA GLY A 188 11.52 20.13 7.38
C GLY A 188 10.19 19.87 6.72
N THR A 189 9.48 20.91 6.30
CA THR A 189 8.21 20.78 5.58
C THR A 189 8.46 20.29 4.16
N VAL A 190 7.93 19.10 3.81
CA VAL A 190 8.12 18.44 2.52
C VAL A 190 6.84 18.43 1.66
N TYR A 191 5.71 18.79 2.27
CA TYR A 191 4.44 19.01 1.59
C TYR A 191 3.60 20.00 2.40
N ASP A 192 3.02 21.01 1.73
CA ASP A 192 2.08 21.97 2.36
C ASP A 192 1.07 22.44 1.32
N ALA A 193 -0.03 21.74 1.21
CA ALA A 193 -1.13 22.08 0.32
C ALA A 193 -2.46 21.47 0.81
N ASN A 194 -3.58 22.09 0.41
CA ASN A 194 -4.93 21.58 0.70
C ASN A 194 -5.18 21.36 2.20
N ASN A 195 -4.62 22.21 3.06
CA ASN A 195 -4.66 22.10 4.53
C ASN A 195 -3.95 20.84 5.09
N VAL A 196 -3.20 20.13 4.27
CA VAL A 196 -2.35 19.03 4.71
C VAL A 196 -0.91 19.50 4.73
N ARG A 197 -0.23 19.31 5.86
CA ARG A 197 1.21 19.55 5.99
C ARG A 197 1.91 18.27 6.36
N ILE A 198 2.99 17.94 5.62
CA ILE A 198 3.89 16.82 5.94
C ILE A 198 5.24 17.41 6.29
N THR A 199 5.74 17.04 7.47
CA THR A 199 7.06 17.44 7.97
C THR A 199 7.91 16.18 8.14
N ALA A 200 9.06 16.13 7.48
CA ALA A 200 10.07 15.09 7.67
C ALA A 200 10.99 15.46 8.84
N PHE A 201 11.41 14.49 9.61
CA PHE A 201 12.42 14.64 10.64
C PHE A 201 13.40 13.47 10.62
N ALA A 202 14.66 13.74 10.97
CA ALA A 202 15.69 12.69 11.00
C ALA A 202 15.43 11.72 12.16
N VAL A 203 15.59 10.42 11.89
CA VAL A 203 15.55 9.34 12.87
C VAL A 203 16.87 8.61 12.95
N ASP A 204 17.06 7.78 13.97
CA ASP A 204 18.28 7.00 14.19
C ASP A 204 18.07 5.55 13.76
N HIS A 205 18.52 5.24 12.55
CA HIS A 205 18.50 3.90 11.97
C HIS A 205 19.92 3.44 11.59
N ASP A 206 20.89 3.67 12.48
CA ASP A 206 22.29 3.35 12.21
C ASP A 206 22.50 1.88 11.81
N PRO A 207 23.28 1.57 10.74
CA PRO A 207 24.14 2.47 9.96
C PRO A 207 23.46 3.16 8.75
N ILE A 208 22.16 3.02 8.56
CA ILE A 208 21.42 3.55 7.42
C ILE A 208 21.15 5.03 7.61
N LYS A 209 21.75 5.86 6.76
CA LYS A 209 21.63 7.33 6.82
C LYS A 209 21.62 7.94 5.42
N PRO A 210 20.75 8.94 5.17
CA PRO A 210 19.73 9.45 6.09
C PRO A 210 18.51 8.54 6.18
N ALA A 211 17.83 8.57 7.34
CA ALA A 211 16.52 7.96 7.57
C ALA A 211 15.56 9.01 8.17
N PHE A 212 14.29 8.95 7.79
CA PHE A 212 13.29 9.94 8.15
C PHE A 212 12.06 9.30 8.80
N GLY A 213 11.49 10.02 9.77
CA GLY A 213 10.09 9.89 10.16
C GLY A 213 9.29 11.06 9.58
N TYR A 214 7.98 10.93 9.59
CA TYR A 214 7.07 11.94 9.05
C TYR A 214 5.97 12.28 10.03
N ARG A 215 5.63 13.57 10.11
CA ARG A 215 4.43 14.04 10.80
C ARG A 215 3.48 14.63 9.78
N VAL A 216 2.27 14.09 9.71
CA VAL A 216 1.17 14.60 8.87
C VAL A 216 0.19 15.34 9.75
N ALA A 217 -0.10 16.59 9.42
CA ALA A 217 -1.07 17.41 10.12
C ALA A 217 -2.21 17.81 9.18
N PHE A 218 -3.44 17.72 9.65
CA PHE A 218 -4.64 18.13 8.93
C PHE A 218 -5.72 18.57 9.92
N LYS A 219 -6.23 19.81 9.74
CA LYS A 219 -7.34 20.35 10.56
C LYS A 219 -7.15 20.18 12.08
N GLY A 220 -5.95 20.46 12.57
CA GLY A 220 -5.64 20.40 14.02
C GLY A 220 -5.39 19.00 14.56
N LYS A 221 -5.47 17.95 13.73
CA LYS A 221 -5.09 16.59 14.06
C LYS A 221 -3.76 16.22 13.40
N SER A 222 -3.04 15.28 14.00
CA SER A 222 -1.77 14.82 13.45
C SER A 222 -1.49 13.35 13.72
N VAL A 223 -0.80 12.73 12.77
CA VAL A 223 -0.20 11.41 12.91
C VAL A 223 1.31 11.52 12.69
N THR A 224 2.08 10.82 13.50
CA THR A 224 3.52 10.68 13.33
C THR A 224 3.84 9.25 12.97
N ILE A 225 4.62 9.05 11.91
CA ILE A 225 5.08 7.76 11.39
C ILE A 225 6.59 7.76 11.55
N THR A 226 7.14 6.80 12.30
CA THR A 226 8.56 6.82 12.67
C THR A 226 9.46 6.27 11.56
N GLY A 227 8.97 5.35 10.72
CA GLY A 227 9.84 4.45 9.98
C GLY A 227 10.64 3.57 10.95
N ASP A 228 11.68 2.93 10.43
CA ASP A 228 12.58 2.12 11.23
C ASP A 228 13.54 3.02 12.02
N THR A 229 13.58 2.86 13.33
CA THR A 229 14.38 3.75 14.20
C THR A 229 14.62 3.18 15.57
N ALA A 230 15.78 3.44 16.14
CA ALA A 230 15.98 3.33 17.57
C ALA A 230 15.23 4.44 18.32
N PHE A 231 14.85 4.17 19.56
CA PHE A 231 14.29 5.21 20.42
C PHE A 231 15.35 6.26 20.78
N THR A 232 15.01 7.53 20.53
CA THR A 232 15.87 8.66 20.91
C THR A 232 15.03 9.78 21.53
N PRO A 233 15.61 10.66 22.37
CA PRO A 233 14.93 11.87 22.85
C PRO A 233 14.46 12.78 21.72
N LYS A 234 15.19 12.79 20.57
CA LYS A 234 14.81 13.57 19.38
C LYS A 234 13.52 13.03 18.75
N LEU A 235 13.39 11.69 18.64
CA LEU A 235 12.16 11.05 18.18
C LEU A 235 10.98 11.39 19.09
N ALA A 236 11.17 11.26 20.42
CA ALA A 236 10.15 11.61 21.38
C ALA A 236 9.71 13.09 21.28
N ALA A 237 10.66 14.00 21.04
CA ALA A 237 10.39 15.43 20.84
C ALA A 237 9.61 15.66 19.52
N ALA A 238 9.98 15.01 18.41
CA ALA A 238 9.29 15.13 17.13
C ALA A 238 7.86 14.57 17.18
N ALA A 239 7.62 13.49 17.94
CA ALA A 239 6.31 12.89 18.15
C ALA A 239 5.46 13.60 19.20
N LYS A 240 6.01 14.54 19.97
CA LYS A 240 5.28 15.21 21.06
C LYS A 240 4.03 15.92 20.54
N GLY A 241 2.90 15.65 21.21
CA GLY A 241 1.60 16.25 20.87
C GLY A 241 0.99 15.74 19.58
N THR A 242 1.44 14.59 19.06
CA THR A 242 0.73 13.88 17.97
C THR A 242 -0.52 13.22 18.54
N ASP A 243 -1.61 13.15 17.75
CA ASP A 243 -2.84 12.45 18.14
C ASP A 243 -2.68 10.92 17.97
N LEU A 244 -1.88 10.49 16.99
CA LEU A 244 -1.58 9.08 16.73
C LEU A 244 -0.09 8.91 16.41
N LEU A 245 0.55 7.93 17.03
CA LEU A 245 1.91 7.49 16.71
C LEU A 245 1.85 6.12 16.03
N VAL A 246 2.39 6.04 14.82
CA VAL A 246 2.67 4.80 14.09
C VAL A 246 4.16 4.53 14.21
N SER A 247 4.51 3.43 14.83
CA SER A 247 5.91 3.05 15.08
C SER A 247 6.12 1.58 14.74
N GLU A 248 7.29 1.26 14.23
CA GLU A 248 7.73 -0.13 14.18
C GLU A 248 7.78 -0.71 15.60
N MET A 249 7.61 -2.00 15.68
CA MET A 249 7.77 -2.74 16.93
C MET A 249 8.33 -4.13 16.65
N LEU A 250 9.44 -4.44 17.29
CA LEU A 250 10.02 -5.76 17.28
C LEU A 250 9.89 -6.42 18.66
N SER A 251 9.30 -7.61 18.71
CA SER A 251 9.15 -8.34 19.98
C SER A 251 10.52 -8.81 20.48
N PRO A 252 10.96 -8.41 21.69
CA PRO A 252 12.24 -8.87 22.25
C PRO A 252 12.34 -10.40 22.30
N ARG A 253 11.22 -11.08 22.54
CA ARG A 253 11.17 -12.55 22.55
C ARG A 253 11.46 -13.16 21.19
N ILE A 254 10.98 -12.54 20.10
CA ILE A 254 11.28 -12.99 18.73
C ILE A 254 12.75 -12.74 18.41
N VAL A 255 13.28 -11.57 18.78
CA VAL A 255 14.71 -11.25 18.62
C VAL A 255 15.59 -12.29 19.30
N ASP A 256 15.29 -12.66 20.55
CA ASP A 256 16.03 -13.68 21.27
C ASP A 256 16.01 -15.08 20.60
N ILE A 257 14.86 -15.43 20.00
CA ILE A 257 14.74 -16.69 19.25
C ILE A 257 15.60 -16.65 18.00
N LEU A 258 15.52 -15.56 17.23
CA LEU A 258 16.30 -15.37 16.00
C LEU A 258 17.79 -15.34 16.28
N ALA A 259 18.22 -14.60 17.31
CA ALA A 259 19.63 -14.52 17.71
C ALA A 259 20.19 -15.90 18.08
N ARG A 260 19.47 -16.67 18.88
CA ARG A 260 19.87 -18.05 19.24
C ARG A 260 19.92 -18.96 18.01
N SER A 261 19.00 -18.82 17.08
CA SER A 261 18.98 -19.61 15.85
C SER A 261 20.15 -19.26 14.93
N ALA A 262 20.45 -17.97 14.80
CA ALA A 262 21.62 -17.48 14.04
C ALA A 262 22.94 -18.01 14.62
N GLN A 263 23.10 -17.97 15.96
CA GLN A 263 24.27 -18.53 16.65
C GLN A 263 24.44 -20.04 16.35
N LYS A 264 23.33 -20.82 16.44
CA LYS A 264 23.36 -22.25 16.11
C LYS A 264 23.75 -22.52 14.65
N ALA A 265 23.39 -21.61 13.73
CA ALA A 265 23.74 -21.69 12.32
C ALA A 265 25.16 -21.15 12.01
N GLY A 266 25.93 -20.75 13.02
CA GLY A 266 27.27 -20.19 12.84
C GLY A 266 27.29 -18.73 12.36
N MET A 267 26.16 -18.05 12.37
CA MET A 267 26.03 -16.63 11.99
C MET A 267 26.31 -15.74 13.23
N THR A 268 27.61 -15.52 13.53
CA THR A 268 28.01 -14.85 14.78
C THR A 268 27.98 -13.33 14.75
N ASN A 269 27.72 -12.69 13.59
CA ASN A 269 27.84 -11.24 13.39
C ASN A 269 26.57 -10.58 12.82
N ARG A 270 25.40 -11.07 13.21
CA ARG A 270 24.12 -10.46 12.81
C ARG A 270 23.19 -10.28 13.98
#